data_40ee2d8ec59ab587826888e0b642d849
#
_entry.id   40ee2d8ec59ab587826888e0b642d849
#
_cell.length_a   1.000
_cell.length_b   1.000
_cell.length_c   1.000
_cell.angle_alpha   90.00
_cell.angle_beta   90.00
_cell.angle_gamma   90.00
#
_symmetry.space_group_name_H-M   'P 1'
#
loop_
_entity.id
_entity.type
_entity.pdbx_description
1 polymer ?
#
loop_
_entity_poly.entity_id
_entity_poly.type
_entity_poly.pdbx_seq_one_letter_code
_entity_poly.pdbx_strand_id
1 'polypeptide(L)'
;MNRAVSCLMQGLMQDWITVGGSNGVLGVTQPAAGWIDLAAARDAVFYLEVSDALGDPAGALHYETSPTRDPSQFRSMASRALSASSPSPTPYVQRVTVYDNPPVPLARWVRWRIAFPAGAWAVSFRINVMAYGR
;
A
#
# COMPACT_ATOMS: atom_id res chain seq x y z
N MET A 1 -1.25 -34.89 -0.35
CA MET A 1 -0.92 -34.15 -1.53
C MET A 1 -0.74 -32.68 -1.23
N ASN A 2 0.35 -32.23 -1.56
CA ASN A 2 0.69 -30.86 -1.32
C ASN A 2 0.21 -29.98 -2.46
N ARG A 3 -0.48 -28.93 -2.12
CA ARG A 3 -0.88 -27.93 -3.07
C ARG A 3 0.00 -26.71 -2.90
N ALA A 4 0.94 -26.55 -3.80
CA ALA A 4 1.82 -25.41 -3.75
C ALA A 4 1.04 -24.12 -4.07
N VAL A 5 1.33 -23.08 -3.33
CA VAL A 5 0.86 -21.74 -3.65
C VAL A 5 1.85 -21.14 -4.63
N SER A 6 1.37 -20.73 -5.80
CA SER A 6 2.22 -20.15 -6.82
C SER A 6 2.52 -18.68 -6.51
N CYS A 7 3.79 -18.35 -6.50
CA CYS A 7 4.19 -16.95 -6.46
C CYS A 7 4.00 -16.35 -7.86
N LEU A 8 3.02 -15.48 -8.01
CA LEU A 8 2.68 -14.85 -9.28
C LEU A 8 3.53 -13.61 -9.54
N MET A 9 3.94 -12.94 -8.48
CA MET A 9 4.64 -11.69 -8.57
C MET A 9 5.50 -11.51 -7.34
N GLN A 10 6.71 -11.01 -7.55
CA GLN A 10 7.62 -10.63 -6.48
C GLN A 10 8.43 -9.44 -6.97
N GLY A 11 8.46 -8.37 -6.22
CA GLY A 11 9.23 -7.21 -6.59
C GLY A 11 8.76 -5.94 -5.91
N LEU A 12 9.15 -4.82 -6.49
CA LEU A 12 8.84 -3.51 -5.95
C LEU A 12 7.49 -3.04 -6.43
N MET A 13 6.58 -2.77 -5.50
CA MET A 13 5.39 -1.98 -5.79
C MET A 13 5.76 -0.51 -5.91
N GLN A 14 6.72 -0.07 -5.10
CA GLN A 14 7.26 1.28 -5.11
C GLN A 14 8.70 1.26 -4.65
N ASP A 15 9.62 1.72 -5.48
CA ASP A 15 11.01 1.91 -5.08
C ASP A 15 11.13 3.17 -4.19
N TRP A 16 12.27 3.33 -3.54
CA TRP A 16 12.47 4.45 -2.64
C TRP A 16 12.02 5.75 -3.26
N ILE A 17 11.13 6.44 -2.57
CA ILE A 17 10.59 7.72 -2.99
C ILE A 17 10.31 8.56 -1.74
N THR A 18 10.46 9.86 -1.90
CA THR A 18 10.02 10.82 -0.88
C THR A 18 8.83 11.57 -1.45
N VAL A 19 7.72 11.51 -0.73
CA VAL A 19 6.53 12.28 -1.06
C VAL A 19 6.18 13.20 0.09
N GLY A 20 5.53 14.30 -0.21
CA GLY A 20 5.18 15.24 0.84
C GLY A 20 4.17 16.27 0.37
N GLY A 21 3.69 17.06 1.32
CA GLY A 21 2.75 18.12 1.08
C GLY A 21 2.78 19.16 2.17
N SER A 22 2.17 20.30 1.89
CA SER A 22 1.99 21.39 2.83
C SER A 22 0.73 22.15 2.47
N ASN A 23 0.09 22.79 3.45
CA ASN A 23 -1.04 23.70 3.26
C ASN A 23 -2.04 23.25 2.19
N GLY A 24 -2.88 22.27 2.54
CA GLY A 24 -3.95 21.81 1.67
C GLY A 24 -3.60 20.62 0.79
N VAL A 25 -2.34 20.22 0.71
CA VAL A 25 -1.97 18.96 0.05
C VAL A 25 -1.86 17.90 1.13
N LEU A 26 -2.95 17.22 1.40
CA LEU A 26 -3.07 16.27 2.51
C LEU A 26 -2.86 14.82 2.09
N GLY A 27 -2.63 14.56 0.83
CA GLY A 27 -2.42 13.20 0.38
C GLY A 27 -1.78 13.11 -0.98
N VAL A 28 -1.18 11.95 -1.23
CA VAL A 28 -0.56 11.61 -2.52
C VAL A 28 -0.95 10.17 -2.84
N THR A 29 -1.42 9.98 -4.06
CA THR A 29 -1.77 8.67 -4.59
C THR A 29 -0.73 8.22 -5.59
N GLN A 30 -0.38 6.94 -5.58
CA GLN A 30 0.53 6.37 -6.56
C GLN A 30 0.05 6.67 -7.98
N PRO A 31 0.94 7.16 -8.87
CA PRO A 31 0.58 7.36 -10.27
C PRO A 31 0.10 6.06 -10.92
N ALA A 32 -0.87 6.18 -11.83
CA ALA A 32 -1.52 5.02 -12.44
C ALA A 32 -0.56 4.06 -13.15
N ALA A 33 0.55 4.59 -13.65
CA ALA A 33 1.56 3.74 -14.31
C ALA A 33 2.20 2.74 -13.35
N GLY A 34 2.15 3.00 -12.04
CA GLY A 34 2.70 2.09 -11.04
C GLY A 34 1.68 1.14 -10.41
N TRP A 35 0.40 1.26 -10.74
CA TRP A 35 -0.60 0.36 -10.20
C TRP A 35 -0.35 -1.07 -10.66
N ILE A 36 -0.55 -2.03 -9.77
CA ILE A 36 -0.28 -3.44 -10.09
C ILE A 36 -1.58 -4.20 -10.38
N ASP A 37 -1.50 -5.08 -11.36
CA ASP A 37 -2.61 -5.94 -11.76
C ASP A 37 -2.48 -7.28 -11.04
N LEU A 38 -3.38 -7.54 -10.12
CA LEU A 38 -3.40 -8.78 -9.34
C LEU A 38 -4.61 -9.64 -9.67
N ALA A 39 -5.10 -9.59 -10.92
CA ALA A 39 -6.28 -10.33 -11.32
C ALA A 39 -6.20 -11.82 -11.01
N ALA A 40 -5.02 -12.42 -11.14
CA ALA A 40 -4.82 -13.85 -10.90
C ALA A 40 -4.45 -14.18 -9.46
N ALA A 41 -4.26 -13.17 -8.61
CA ALA A 41 -3.83 -13.38 -7.24
C ALA A 41 -5.01 -13.63 -6.31
N ARG A 42 -4.77 -14.45 -5.31
CA ARG A 42 -5.71 -14.66 -4.22
C ARG A 42 -5.21 -14.06 -2.92
N ASP A 43 -3.92 -13.76 -2.87
CA ASP A 43 -3.24 -13.34 -1.66
C ASP A 43 -2.10 -12.42 -2.05
N ALA A 44 -1.90 -11.37 -1.29
CA ALA A 44 -0.78 -10.45 -1.47
C ALA A 44 -0.22 -10.05 -0.12
N VAL A 45 1.10 -9.94 -0.05
CA VAL A 45 1.80 -9.53 1.16
C VAL A 45 2.66 -8.32 0.81
N PHE A 46 2.49 -7.27 1.57
CA PHE A 46 3.21 -6.01 1.38
C PHE A 46 4.22 -5.81 2.49
N TYR A 47 5.43 -5.43 2.12
CA TYR A 47 6.52 -5.11 3.04
C TYR A 47 6.84 -3.64 2.89
N LEU A 48 6.39 -2.83 3.84
CA LEU A 48 6.62 -1.39 3.85
C LEU A 48 7.85 -1.05 4.66
N GLU A 49 8.80 -0.38 4.03
CA GLU A 49 9.96 0.18 4.71
C GLU A 49 9.85 1.70 4.72
N VAL A 50 10.01 2.30 5.88
CA VAL A 50 9.96 3.75 6.05
C VAL A 50 11.31 4.19 6.58
N SER A 51 12.03 5.02 5.83
CA SER A 51 13.32 5.54 6.28
C SER A 51 13.18 6.87 7.01
N ASP A 52 12.11 7.63 6.71
CA ASP A 52 11.88 8.91 7.35
C ASP A 52 10.39 9.27 7.21
N ALA A 53 9.84 9.84 8.26
CA ALA A 53 8.45 10.27 8.25
C ALA A 53 8.29 11.48 9.17
N LEU A 54 7.72 12.55 8.62
CA LEU A 54 7.41 13.79 9.35
C LEU A 54 5.94 14.12 9.12
N GLY A 55 5.29 14.63 10.14
CA GLY A 55 3.92 15.10 10.01
C GLY A 55 3.04 14.67 11.18
N ASP A 56 1.75 14.87 11.00
CA ASP A 56 0.76 14.51 12.01
C ASP A 56 0.82 13.02 12.33
N PRO A 57 0.79 12.63 13.62
CA PRO A 57 0.83 11.21 14.00
C PRO A 57 -0.30 10.36 13.43
N ALA A 58 -1.40 11.00 13.01
CA ALA A 58 -2.52 10.30 12.40
C ALA A 58 -2.35 10.05 10.89
N GLY A 59 -1.21 10.43 10.31
CA GLY A 59 -0.92 10.11 8.92
C GLY A 59 -0.82 8.60 8.70
N ALA A 60 -1.26 8.14 7.53
CA ALA A 60 -1.29 6.72 7.21
C ALA A 60 -1.04 6.45 5.74
N LEU A 61 -0.45 5.28 5.47
CA LEU A 61 -0.39 4.72 4.14
C LEU A 61 -1.52 3.70 4.01
N HIS A 62 -2.27 3.81 2.92
CA HIS A 62 -3.34 2.88 2.58
C HIS A 62 -2.95 2.04 1.38
N TYR A 63 -3.25 0.76 1.46
CA TYR A 63 -3.26 -0.11 0.28
C TYR A 63 -4.69 -0.14 -0.22
N GLU A 64 -4.89 0.39 -1.41
CA GLU A 64 -6.22 0.49 -2.01
C GLU A 64 -6.39 -0.49 -3.15
N THR A 65 -7.59 -0.98 -3.32
CA THR A 65 -7.90 -1.93 -4.37
C THR A 65 -9.17 -1.56 -5.11
N SER A 66 -9.25 -1.97 -6.36
CA SER A 66 -10.38 -1.69 -7.23
C SER A 66 -10.52 -2.80 -8.27
N PRO A 67 -11.76 -3.13 -8.69
CA PRO A 67 -11.96 -4.05 -9.80
C PRO A 67 -11.58 -3.43 -11.15
N THR A 68 -11.49 -2.11 -11.24
CA THR A 68 -11.17 -1.39 -12.47
C THR A 68 -10.08 -0.37 -12.24
N ARG A 69 -9.60 0.25 -13.31
CA ARG A 69 -8.63 1.36 -13.20
C ARG A 69 -9.29 2.73 -12.98
N ASP A 70 -10.57 2.76 -12.71
CA ASP A 70 -11.25 4.01 -12.39
C ASP A 70 -10.83 4.48 -10.99
N PRO A 71 -10.19 5.66 -10.86
CA PRO A 71 -9.74 6.15 -9.55
C PRO A 71 -10.86 6.25 -8.51
N SER A 72 -12.09 6.47 -8.94
CA SER A 72 -13.22 6.63 -8.03
C SER A 72 -13.65 5.32 -7.38
N GLN A 73 -13.21 4.18 -7.90
CA GLN A 73 -13.62 2.87 -7.39
C GLN A 73 -12.64 2.27 -6.39
N PHE A 74 -11.51 2.90 -6.17
CA PHE A 74 -10.55 2.38 -5.21
C PHE A 74 -11.04 2.55 -3.77
N ARG A 75 -10.81 1.50 -2.98
CA ARG A 75 -11.16 1.50 -1.55
C ARG A 75 -9.99 0.93 -0.75
N SER A 76 -9.80 1.46 0.44
CA SER A 76 -8.73 0.99 1.32
C SER A 76 -9.05 -0.42 1.82
N MET A 77 -8.16 -1.35 1.55
CA MET A 77 -8.27 -2.72 2.06
C MET A 77 -7.39 -2.95 3.28
N ALA A 78 -6.37 -2.12 3.46
CA ALA A 78 -5.50 -2.17 4.61
C ALA A 78 -4.80 -0.83 4.76
N SER A 79 -4.35 -0.52 5.97
CA SER A 79 -3.62 0.72 6.22
C SER A 79 -2.56 0.53 7.28
N ARG A 80 -1.54 1.39 7.24
CA ARG A 80 -0.48 1.42 8.23
C ARG A 80 -0.23 2.85 8.68
N ALA A 81 -0.24 3.07 9.99
CA ALA A 81 0.08 4.38 10.54
C ALA A 81 1.53 4.76 10.22
N LEU A 82 1.73 6.00 9.82
CA LEU A 82 3.05 6.57 9.56
C LEU A 82 3.39 7.49 10.70
N SER A 83 3.90 6.92 11.77
CA SER A 83 4.30 7.71 12.92
C SER A 83 5.60 8.45 12.63
N ALA A 84 5.62 9.76 12.88
CA ALA A 84 6.80 10.57 12.70
C ALA A 84 7.99 10.12 13.57
N SER A 85 7.69 9.40 14.64
CA SER A 85 8.73 8.96 15.57
C SER A 85 9.27 7.57 15.26
N SER A 86 8.81 6.92 14.19
CA SER A 86 9.10 5.50 14.02
C SER A 86 9.44 5.09 12.59
N PRO A 87 10.54 5.62 12.03
CA PRO A 87 11.17 4.85 10.97
C PRO A 87 11.57 3.51 11.57
N SER A 88 11.26 2.42 10.86
CA SER A 88 11.54 1.10 11.38
C SER A 88 12.58 0.41 10.52
N PRO A 89 13.64 -0.15 11.12
CA PRO A 89 14.58 -0.98 10.38
C PRO A 89 13.91 -2.29 9.92
N THR A 90 12.81 -2.68 10.56
CA THR A 90 12.07 -3.89 10.21
C THR A 90 10.86 -3.49 9.38
N PRO A 91 10.63 -4.10 8.22
CA PRO A 91 9.47 -3.77 7.42
C PRO A 91 8.15 -4.02 8.16
N TYR A 92 7.18 -3.16 7.91
CA TYR A 92 5.80 -3.41 8.33
C TYR A 92 5.17 -4.36 7.32
N VAL A 93 4.76 -5.54 7.78
CA VAL A 93 4.23 -6.59 6.91
C VAL A 93 2.73 -6.64 7.04
N GLN A 94 2.04 -6.56 5.90
CA GLN A 94 0.58 -6.70 5.83
C GLN A 94 0.19 -7.65 4.74
N ARG A 95 -0.81 -8.48 5.04
CA ARG A 95 -1.36 -9.46 4.12
C ARG A 95 -2.82 -9.11 3.83
N VAL A 96 -3.20 -9.23 2.57
CA VAL A 96 -4.60 -9.08 2.14
C VAL A 96 -4.98 -10.27 1.27
N THR A 97 -6.24 -10.65 1.30
CA THR A 97 -6.72 -11.78 0.51
C THR A 97 -8.05 -11.47 -0.15
N VAL A 98 -8.43 -12.28 -1.13
CA VAL A 98 -9.76 -12.21 -1.74
C VAL A 98 -10.85 -12.67 -0.78
N TYR A 99 -10.45 -13.32 0.32
CA TYR A 99 -11.38 -13.83 1.31
C TYR A 99 -11.53 -12.92 2.53
N ASP A 100 -10.81 -11.81 2.55
CA ASP A 100 -10.92 -10.89 3.66
C ASP A 100 -12.36 -10.42 3.78
N ASN A 101 -12.86 -10.54 4.97
CA ASN A 101 -14.17 -10.05 5.32
C ASN A 101 -13.95 -8.67 5.91
N PRO A 102 -14.87 -7.79 5.73
CA PRO A 102 -14.61 -6.36 5.81
C PRO A 102 -13.22 -5.98 6.33
N PRO A 103 -12.74 -4.82 5.89
CA PRO A 103 -13.59 -3.91 5.13
C PRO A 103 -13.65 -4.21 3.64
N VAL A 104 -12.55 -4.58 3.00
CA VAL A 104 -12.52 -4.71 1.55
C VAL A 104 -11.57 -5.83 1.16
N PRO A 105 -12.05 -6.84 0.45
CA PRO A 105 -11.19 -7.91 -0.03
C PRO A 105 -10.35 -7.45 -1.22
N LEU A 106 -9.26 -8.17 -1.45
CA LEU A 106 -8.38 -7.94 -2.59
C LEU A 106 -9.17 -8.04 -3.90
N ALA A 107 -9.06 -7.00 -4.73
CA ALA A 107 -9.60 -6.97 -6.07
C ALA A 107 -8.47 -6.95 -7.09
N ARG A 108 -8.76 -6.56 -8.34
CA ARG A 108 -7.80 -6.68 -9.43
C ARG A 108 -6.64 -5.70 -9.33
N TRP A 109 -6.94 -4.39 -9.18
CA TRP A 109 -5.94 -3.34 -9.21
C TRP A 109 -5.58 -2.92 -7.81
N VAL A 110 -4.29 -2.68 -7.56
CA VAL A 110 -3.79 -2.26 -6.25
C VAL A 110 -2.86 -1.08 -6.40
N ARG A 111 -3.02 -0.11 -5.52
CA ARG A 111 -2.17 1.08 -5.43
C ARG A 111 -1.96 1.47 -3.97
N TRP A 112 -0.96 2.29 -3.72
CA TRP A 112 -0.82 2.92 -2.41
C TRP A 112 -1.33 4.35 -2.44
N ARG A 113 -1.78 4.82 -1.30
CA ARG A 113 -2.15 6.22 -1.08
C ARG A 113 -1.68 6.62 0.31
N ILE A 114 -1.05 7.78 0.41
CA ILE A 114 -0.68 8.37 1.69
C ILE A 114 -1.62 9.52 1.98
N ALA A 115 -2.09 9.61 3.22
CA ALA A 115 -2.96 10.68 3.67
C ALA A 115 -2.55 11.16 5.06
N PHE A 116 -2.50 12.47 5.22
CA PHE A 116 -2.28 13.14 6.49
C PHE A 116 -3.44 14.10 6.77
N PRO A 117 -3.93 14.15 8.00
CA PRO A 117 -5.11 14.96 8.29
C PRO A 117 -4.85 16.47 8.28
N ALA A 118 -3.62 16.89 8.53
CA ALA A 118 -3.32 18.33 8.59
C ALA A 118 -1.81 18.57 8.52
N GLY A 119 -1.45 19.81 8.18
CA GLY A 119 -0.10 20.30 8.30
C GLY A 119 0.84 19.85 7.20
N ALA A 120 2.08 20.30 7.31
CA ALA A 120 3.15 19.86 6.42
C ALA A 120 3.59 18.43 6.78
N TRP A 121 3.93 17.65 5.77
CA TRP A 121 4.33 16.26 5.97
C TRP A 121 5.27 15.81 4.87
N ALA A 122 6.06 14.80 5.17
CA ALA A 122 6.95 14.16 4.21
C ALA A 122 7.24 12.74 4.67
N VAL A 123 7.28 11.80 3.73
CA VAL A 123 7.57 10.40 4.00
C VAL A 123 8.50 9.84 2.93
N SER A 124 9.55 9.15 3.35
CA SER A 124 10.43 8.40 2.45
C SER A 124 10.22 6.92 2.71
N PHE A 125 9.85 6.19 1.68
CA PHE A 125 9.45 4.80 1.85
C PHE A 125 9.70 3.96 0.59
N ARG A 126 9.61 2.66 0.79
CA ARG A 126 9.66 1.65 -0.27
C ARG A 126 8.68 0.54 0.07
N ILE A 127 8.05 -0.06 -0.93
CA ILE A 127 7.13 -1.17 -0.74
C ILE A 127 7.54 -2.32 -1.64
N ASN A 128 7.85 -3.47 -1.04
CA ASN A 128 7.97 -4.74 -1.75
C ASN A 128 6.64 -5.48 -1.65
N VAL A 129 6.34 -6.25 -2.69
CA VAL A 129 5.11 -7.02 -2.74
C VAL A 129 5.39 -8.43 -3.23
N MET A 130 4.68 -9.38 -2.64
CA MET A 130 4.58 -10.74 -3.15
C MET A 130 3.11 -11.08 -3.31
N ALA A 131 2.73 -11.62 -4.44
CA ALA A 131 1.36 -12.02 -4.71
C ALA A 131 1.32 -13.49 -5.07
N TYR A 132 0.32 -14.18 -4.54
CA TYR A 132 0.18 -15.61 -4.66
C TYR A 132 -1.17 -15.96 -5.29
N GLY A 133 -1.16 -17.01 -6.10
CA GLY A 133 -2.36 -17.56 -6.67
C GLY A 133 -2.37 -19.07 -6.49
N ARG A 134 -3.29 -19.70 -7.17
CA ARG A 134 -3.34 -21.15 -7.18
C ARG A 134 -2.92 -21.73 -8.48
#